data_52c940e47efc0f8a9d058e8a83dc9195
#
_entry.id   52c940e47efc0f8a9d058e8a83dc9195
#
_cell.length_a   1.000
_cell.length_b   1.000
_cell.length_c   1.000
_cell.angle_alpha   90.00
_cell.angle_beta   90.00
_cell.angle_gamma   90.00
#
_symmetry.space_group_name_H-M   'P 1'
#
loop_
_entity.id
_entity.type
_entity.pdbx_description
1 polymer ?
#
loop_
_entity_poly.entity_id
_entity_poly.type
_entity_poly.pdbx_seq_one_letter_code
_entity_poly.pdbx_strand_id
1 'polypeptide(L)'
;MRINHNIAALNTLNRLGSNNNAAQKNMEKLSSGLRINRAGDDAAGLAISEKMRGQIRGLEMASKNSQDGISLIQTAEGALTETHAILQRMRELTVQAGNTGTQQAEDLGAIKDEMDALIEEVDGISNRTEFNGKKLLDGTETDGFTFQIGANASQQLTVNIDSMSANALGVDTLNVKDFATTPFDTQLESIDTAINNVSKQRAKLGAVQNRLEHTINNLGASSENLTXNLVRYKTV
;
A
#
# COMPACT_ATOMS: atom_id res chain seq x y z
N MET A 1 -13.92 -21.95 80.73
CA MET A 1 -14.18 -20.81 79.83
C MET A 1 -12.86 -20.13 79.47
N ARG A 2 -12.51 -20.04 78.15
CA ARG A 2 -11.37 -19.27 77.71
C ARG A 2 -11.89 -17.85 77.38
N ILE A 3 -11.58 -16.91 78.25
CA ILE A 3 -12.15 -15.57 78.21
C ILE A 3 -11.39 -14.65 77.25
N ASN A 4 -10.11 -14.98 76.97
CA ASN A 4 -9.23 -14.07 76.23
C ASN A 4 -9.16 -14.30 74.70
N HIS A 5 -9.60 -15.44 74.19
CA HIS A 5 -9.52 -15.72 72.74
C HIS A 5 -10.67 -16.61 72.30
N ASN A 6 -11.64 -16.02 71.60
CA ASN A 6 -12.74 -16.78 70.98
C ASN A 6 -12.31 -17.21 69.55
N ILE A 7 -11.74 -18.40 69.42
CA ILE A 7 -11.22 -18.95 68.15
C ILE A 7 -12.33 -19.15 67.15
N ALA A 8 -13.55 -19.50 67.61
CA ALA A 8 -14.70 -19.69 66.71
C ALA A 8 -15.15 -18.38 66.10
N ALA A 9 -15.16 -17.28 66.89
CA ALA A 9 -15.47 -15.97 66.38
C ALA A 9 -14.41 -15.43 65.41
N LEU A 10 -13.11 -15.71 65.69
CA LEU A 10 -12.01 -15.32 64.84
C LEU A 10 -12.08 -16.06 63.46
N ASN A 11 -12.37 -17.37 63.49
CA ASN A 11 -12.56 -18.16 62.28
C ASN A 11 -13.74 -17.63 61.47
N THR A 12 -14.83 -17.29 62.11
CA THR A 12 -16.02 -16.74 61.42
C THR A 12 -15.69 -15.40 60.77
N LEU A 13 -14.95 -14.53 61.45
CA LEU A 13 -14.52 -13.22 60.95
C LEU A 13 -13.61 -13.41 59.70
N ASN A 14 -12.66 -14.34 59.78
CA ASN A 14 -11.77 -14.64 58.66
C ASN A 14 -12.55 -15.18 57.43
N ARG A 15 -13.51 -16.07 57.67
CA ARG A 15 -14.39 -16.59 56.60
C ARG A 15 -15.25 -15.49 56.00
N LEU A 16 -15.79 -14.57 56.84
CA LEU A 16 -16.59 -13.41 56.35
C LEU A 16 -15.71 -12.51 55.51
N GLY A 17 -14.48 -12.24 55.91
CA GLY A 17 -13.52 -11.43 55.13
C GLY A 17 -13.23 -12.09 53.77
N SER A 18 -12.98 -13.41 53.76
CA SER A 18 -12.74 -14.17 52.52
C SER A 18 -13.95 -14.13 51.59
N ASN A 19 -15.16 -14.30 52.14
CA ASN A 19 -16.43 -14.23 51.34
C ASN A 19 -16.67 -12.85 50.74
N ASN A 20 -16.43 -11.80 51.54
CA ASN A 20 -16.55 -10.44 51.04
C ASN A 20 -15.57 -10.16 49.89
N ASN A 21 -14.34 -10.60 50.00
CA ASN A 21 -13.34 -10.46 48.94
C ASN A 21 -13.74 -11.24 47.69
N ALA A 22 -14.27 -12.47 47.85
CA ALA A 22 -14.78 -13.28 46.72
C ALA A 22 -15.99 -12.59 46.05
N ALA A 23 -16.91 -12.06 46.86
CA ALA A 23 -18.09 -11.33 46.34
C ALA A 23 -17.68 -10.10 45.55
N GLN A 24 -16.71 -9.31 46.04
CA GLN A 24 -16.19 -8.14 45.31
C GLN A 24 -15.58 -8.52 43.98
N LYS A 25 -14.74 -9.59 43.95
CA LYS A 25 -14.14 -10.09 42.70
C LYS A 25 -15.21 -10.54 41.70
N ASN A 26 -16.25 -11.25 42.18
CA ASN A 26 -17.35 -11.72 41.33
C ASN A 26 -18.17 -10.54 40.80
N MET A 27 -18.42 -9.50 41.61
CA MET A 27 -19.08 -8.27 41.16
C MET A 27 -18.25 -7.51 40.12
N GLU A 28 -16.92 -7.48 40.30
CA GLU A 28 -16.00 -6.87 39.33
C GLU A 28 -16.09 -7.59 37.97
N LYS A 29 -16.08 -8.92 37.98
CA LYS A 29 -16.20 -9.75 36.77
C LYS A 29 -17.57 -9.59 36.13
N LEU A 30 -18.63 -9.57 36.91
CA LEU A 30 -20.00 -9.39 36.39
C LEU A 30 -20.16 -8.00 35.78
N SER A 31 -19.65 -6.97 36.42
CA SER A 31 -19.73 -5.59 35.94
C SER A 31 -18.94 -5.37 34.65
N SER A 32 -17.77 -6.00 34.53
CA SER A 32 -16.90 -5.89 33.33
C SER A 32 -17.31 -6.85 32.20
N GLY A 33 -18.01 -7.94 32.55
CA GLY A 33 -18.32 -9.03 31.62
C GLY A 33 -17.08 -9.86 31.25
N LEU A 34 -15.97 -9.67 31.97
CA LEU A 34 -14.70 -10.32 31.69
C LEU A 34 -14.28 -11.28 32.81
N ARG A 35 -13.86 -12.48 32.45
CA ARG A 35 -13.33 -13.49 33.36
C ARG A 35 -11.97 -13.07 33.94
N ILE A 36 -11.15 -12.39 33.11
CA ILE A 36 -9.80 -11.96 33.48
C ILE A 36 -9.77 -10.42 33.45
N ASN A 37 -9.75 -9.79 34.65
CA ASN A 37 -9.65 -8.34 34.80
C ASN A 37 -8.25 -7.91 35.26
N ARG A 38 -7.63 -8.74 36.09
CA ARG A 38 -6.33 -8.41 36.69
C ARG A 38 -5.35 -9.55 36.46
N ALA A 39 -4.05 -9.22 36.49
CA ALA A 39 -2.98 -10.22 36.35
C ALA A 39 -3.07 -11.33 37.42
N GLY A 40 -3.62 -10.99 38.60
CA GLY A 40 -3.84 -11.95 39.67
C GLY A 40 -4.94 -12.97 39.40
N ASP A 41 -5.82 -12.75 38.43
CA ASP A 41 -6.86 -13.72 38.07
C ASP A 41 -6.30 -14.86 37.22
N ASP A 42 -5.51 -14.50 36.20
CA ASP A 42 -4.82 -15.46 35.32
C ASP A 42 -3.71 -14.69 34.57
N ALA A 43 -2.50 -14.81 35.05
CA ALA A 43 -1.33 -14.08 34.47
C ALA A 43 -1.03 -14.57 33.06
N ALA A 44 -1.13 -15.87 32.81
CA ALA A 44 -0.83 -16.44 31.50
C ALA A 44 -1.91 -16.04 30.47
N GLY A 45 -3.18 -16.15 30.86
CA GLY A 45 -4.32 -15.75 30.00
C GLY A 45 -4.29 -14.26 29.68
N LEU A 46 -3.93 -13.42 30.66
CA LEU A 46 -3.80 -11.98 30.43
C LEU A 46 -2.69 -11.69 29.42
N ALA A 47 -1.50 -12.30 29.59
CA ALA A 47 -0.37 -12.11 28.67
C ALA A 47 -0.74 -12.51 27.23
N ILE A 48 -1.43 -13.64 27.07
CA ILE A 48 -1.90 -14.12 25.75
C ILE A 48 -2.92 -13.12 25.16
N SER A 49 -3.88 -12.66 25.96
CA SER A 49 -4.91 -11.73 25.49
C SER A 49 -4.32 -10.38 25.06
N GLU A 50 -3.33 -9.87 25.79
CA GLU A 50 -2.68 -8.60 25.43
C GLU A 50 -1.82 -8.76 24.17
N LYS A 51 -1.17 -9.91 23.98
CA LYS A 51 -0.45 -10.23 22.74
C LYS A 51 -1.41 -10.30 21.55
N MET A 52 -2.56 -10.97 21.71
CA MET A 52 -3.60 -11.05 20.67
C MET A 52 -4.12 -9.65 20.33
N ARG A 53 -4.38 -8.80 21.34
CA ARG A 53 -4.83 -7.43 21.14
C ARG A 53 -3.79 -6.62 20.35
N GLY A 54 -2.52 -6.79 20.66
CA GLY A 54 -1.41 -6.16 19.93
C GLY A 54 -1.41 -6.61 18.47
N GLN A 55 -1.60 -7.91 18.23
CA GLN A 55 -1.66 -8.45 16.86
C GLN A 55 -2.88 -7.93 16.09
N ILE A 56 -4.05 -7.88 16.71
CA ILE A 56 -5.28 -7.36 16.06
C ILE A 56 -5.04 -5.93 15.59
N ARG A 57 -4.54 -5.05 16.47
CA ARG A 57 -4.23 -3.65 16.12
C ARG A 57 -3.17 -3.57 15.01
N GLY A 58 -2.18 -4.47 15.06
CA GLY A 58 -1.15 -4.57 14.01
C GLY A 58 -1.74 -4.95 12.65
N LEU A 59 -2.68 -5.90 12.62
CA LEU A 59 -3.36 -6.33 11.39
C LEU A 59 -4.27 -5.23 10.83
N GLU A 60 -4.95 -4.48 11.71
CA GLU A 60 -5.76 -3.33 11.30
C GLU A 60 -4.90 -2.24 10.65
N MET A 61 -3.74 -1.94 11.25
CA MET A 61 -2.80 -0.96 10.66
C MET A 61 -2.23 -1.49 9.33
N ALA A 62 -1.91 -2.78 9.26
CA ALA A 62 -1.43 -3.40 8.01
C ALA A 62 -2.48 -3.31 6.89
N SER A 63 -3.75 -3.46 7.25
CA SER A 63 -4.86 -3.29 6.29
C SER A 63 -4.93 -1.84 5.78
N LYS A 64 -4.78 -0.84 6.66
CA LYS A 64 -4.72 0.58 6.25
C LYS A 64 -3.51 0.84 5.36
N ASN A 65 -2.34 0.35 5.75
CA ASN A 65 -1.12 0.50 4.95
C ASN A 65 -1.28 -0.10 3.55
N SER A 66 -1.99 -1.23 3.46
CA SER A 66 -2.28 -1.87 2.16
C SER A 66 -3.22 -1.01 1.31
N GLN A 67 -4.22 -0.37 1.92
CA GLN A 67 -5.12 0.58 1.25
C GLN A 67 -4.36 1.82 0.76
N ASP A 68 -3.44 2.34 1.57
CA ASP A 68 -2.57 3.46 1.18
C ASP A 68 -1.69 3.05 -0.02
N GLY A 69 -1.19 1.82 -0.01
CA GLY A 69 -0.43 1.26 -1.14
C GLY A 69 -1.27 1.20 -2.42
N ILE A 70 -2.52 0.77 -2.32
CA ILE A 70 -3.45 0.74 -3.46
C ILE A 70 -3.67 2.16 -3.99
N SER A 71 -3.85 3.15 -3.11
CA SER A 71 -4.08 4.54 -3.50
C SER A 71 -2.86 5.13 -4.23
N LEU A 72 -1.65 4.81 -3.76
CA LEU A 72 -0.40 5.20 -4.42
C LEU A 72 -0.33 4.59 -5.83
N ILE A 73 -0.62 3.28 -5.95
CA ILE A 73 -0.60 2.56 -7.23
C ILE A 73 -1.60 3.16 -8.20
N GLN A 74 -2.82 3.48 -7.74
CA GLN A 74 -3.86 4.07 -8.58
C GLN A 74 -3.46 5.46 -9.08
N THR A 75 -2.75 6.25 -8.25
CA THR A 75 -2.22 7.55 -8.66
C THR A 75 -1.18 7.37 -9.78
N ALA A 76 -0.25 6.43 -9.61
CA ALA A 76 0.76 6.14 -10.62
C ALA A 76 0.11 5.61 -11.92
N GLU A 77 -0.87 4.71 -11.79
CA GLU A 77 -1.57 4.11 -12.96
C GLU A 77 -2.34 5.17 -13.75
N GLY A 78 -2.99 6.12 -13.05
CA GLY A 78 -3.67 7.23 -13.70
C GLY A 78 -2.71 8.05 -14.57
N ALA A 79 -1.55 8.40 -14.01
CA ALA A 79 -0.51 9.13 -14.75
C ALA A 79 0.02 8.33 -15.93
N LEU A 80 0.26 7.02 -15.73
CA LEU A 80 0.75 6.14 -16.81
C LEU A 80 -0.30 5.97 -17.94
N THR A 81 -1.58 6.09 -17.65
CA THR A 81 -2.63 6.05 -18.66
C THR A 81 -2.52 7.27 -19.57
N GLU A 82 -2.27 8.45 -19.01
CA GLU A 82 -2.05 9.67 -19.79
C GLU A 82 -0.75 9.59 -20.60
N THR A 83 0.34 9.11 -19.97
CA THR A 83 1.62 8.89 -20.68
C THR A 83 1.41 7.95 -21.89
N HIS A 84 0.64 6.86 -21.69
CA HIS A 84 0.34 5.92 -22.76
C HIS A 84 -0.42 6.60 -23.92
N ALA A 85 -1.41 7.43 -23.61
CA ALA A 85 -2.19 8.17 -24.63
C ALA A 85 -1.28 9.15 -25.40
N ILE A 86 -0.38 9.84 -24.71
CA ILE A 86 0.58 10.75 -25.33
C ILE A 86 1.51 9.98 -26.28
N LEU A 87 2.05 8.85 -25.85
CA LEU A 87 2.94 8.02 -26.69
C LEU A 87 2.20 7.51 -27.94
N GLN A 88 0.93 7.15 -27.81
CA GLN A 88 0.10 6.78 -28.97
C GLN A 88 -0.04 7.96 -29.94
N ARG A 89 -0.25 9.17 -29.43
CA ARG A 89 -0.33 10.37 -30.27
C ARG A 89 1.00 10.66 -30.96
N MET A 90 2.13 10.50 -30.23
CA MET A 90 3.47 10.65 -30.81
C MET A 90 3.69 9.65 -31.94
N ARG A 91 3.20 8.42 -31.78
CA ARG A 91 3.26 7.39 -32.82
C ARG A 91 2.49 7.81 -34.08
N GLU A 92 1.26 8.36 -33.90
CA GLU A 92 0.46 8.86 -35.01
C GLU A 92 1.20 9.97 -35.77
N LEU A 93 1.77 10.93 -35.04
CA LEU A 93 2.52 12.05 -35.63
C LEU A 93 3.76 11.56 -36.39
N THR A 94 4.46 10.57 -35.86
CA THR A 94 5.63 9.97 -36.55
C THR A 94 5.21 9.32 -37.86
N VAL A 95 4.10 8.56 -37.85
CA VAL A 95 3.57 7.94 -39.08
C VAL A 95 3.13 9.00 -40.08
N GLN A 96 2.49 10.08 -39.60
CA GLN A 96 2.07 11.19 -40.45
C GLN A 96 3.29 11.86 -41.10
N ALA A 97 4.35 12.16 -40.33
CA ALA A 97 5.57 12.77 -40.82
C ALA A 97 6.32 11.88 -41.81
N GLY A 98 6.19 10.53 -41.66
CA GLY A 98 6.80 9.56 -42.56
C GLY A 98 6.25 9.63 -44.00
N ASN A 99 5.10 10.32 -44.21
CA ASN A 99 4.54 10.51 -45.56
C ASN A 99 5.23 11.65 -46.29
N THR A 100 6.53 11.52 -46.51
CA THR A 100 7.40 12.56 -47.09
C THR A 100 7.00 12.95 -48.53
N GLY A 101 6.22 12.11 -49.20
CA GLY A 101 5.75 12.39 -50.56
C GLY A 101 4.70 13.51 -50.66
N THR A 102 4.07 13.87 -49.51
CA THR A 102 3.00 14.88 -49.49
C THR A 102 3.21 15.99 -48.48
N GLN A 103 4.20 15.83 -47.58
CA GLN A 103 4.49 16.81 -46.52
C GLN A 103 5.49 17.85 -46.99
N GLN A 104 5.19 19.12 -46.72
CA GLN A 104 6.10 20.27 -46.94
C GLN A 104 6.96 20.46 -45.67
N ALA A 105 8.06 21.22 -45.81
CA ALA A 105 8.94 21.50 -44.65
C ALA A 105 8.20 22.22 -43.52
N GLU A 106 7.24 23.07 -43.87
CA GLU A 106 6.40 23.78 -42.89
C GLU A 106 5.49 22.82 -42.12
N ASP A 107 4.91 21.82 -42.83
CA ASP A 107 4.06 20.80 -42.22
C ASP A 107 4.86 19.94 -41.21
N LEU A 108 6.05 19.52 -41.62
CA LEU A 108 6.98 18.77 -40.73
C LEU A 108 7.41 19.62 -39.55
N GLY A 109 7.53 20.95 -39.74
CA GLY A 109 7.78 21.90 -38.66
C GLY A 109 6.67 21.86 -37.61
N ALA A 110 5.42 21.96 -38.04
CA ALA A 110 4.27 21.94 -37.16
C ALA A 110 4.14 20.60 -36.40
N ILE A 111 4.40 19.49 -37.12
CA ILE A 111 4.38 18.15 -36.49
C ILE A 111 5.49 18.06 -35.41
N LYS A 112 6.69 18.60 -35.71
CA LYS A 112 7.79 18.62 -34.76
C LYS A 112 7.45 19.44 -33.50
N ASP A 113 6.83 20.60 -33.68
CA ASP A 113 6.45 21.47 -32.55
C ASP A 113 5.43 20.76 -31.66
N GLU A 114 4.45 20.03 -32.24
CA GLU A 114 3.51 19.21 -31.46
C GLU A 114 4.24 18.06 -30.76
N MET A 115 5.18 17.41 -31.45
CA MET A 115 5.98 16.32 -30.86
C MET A 115 6.78 16.82 -29.64
N ASP A 116 7.43 17.97 -29.77
CA ASP A 116 8.23 18.57 -28.68
C ASP A 116 7.35 18.90 -27.46
N ALA A 117 6.16 19.42 -27.68
CA ALA A 117 5.20 19.72 -26.62
C ALA A 117 4.76 18.43 -25.91
N LEU A 118 4.58 17.33 -26.66
CA LEU A 118 4.21 16.03 -26.09
C LEU A 118 5.35 15.43 -25.28
N ILE A 119 6.61 15.58 -25.74
CA ILE A 119 7.80 15.14 -24.99
C ILE A 119 7.90 15.90 -23.67
N GLU A 120 7.71 17.24 -23.69
CA GLU A 120 7.69 18.06 -22.47
C GLU A 120 6.58 17.61 -21.52
N GLU A 121 5.41 17.24 -22.05
CA GLU A 121 4.30 16.79 -21.19
C GLU A 121 4.59 15.41 -20.55
N VAL A 122 5.23 14.49 -21.27
CA VAL A 122 5.67 13.19 -20.70
C VAL A 122 6.63 13.47 -19.52
N ASP A 123 7.61 14.35 -19.70
CA ASP A 123 8.52 14.74 -18.61
C ASP A 123 7.75 15.45 -17.48
N GLY A 124 6.80 16.29 -17.84
CA GLY A 124 5.94 16.98 -16.89
C GLY A 124 5.16 15.98 -16.01
N ILE A 125 4.53 14.98 -16.62
CA ILE A 125 3.79 13.93 -15.92
C ILE A 125 4.75 13.16 -14.99
N SER A 126 5.93 12.78 -15.49
CA SER A 126 6.92 12.05 -14.71
C SER A 126 7.35 12.84 -13.46
N ASN A 127 7.57 14.16 -13.62
CA ASN A 127 8.06 15.02 -12.55
C ASN A 127 6.97 15.52 -11.60
N ARG A 128 5.71 15.64 -12.08
CA ARG A 128 4.61 16.18 -11.27
C ARG A 128 3.83 15.11 -10.51
N THR A 129 3.90 13.85 -10.96
CA THR A 129 3.14 12.76 -10.32
C THR A 129 3.76 12.42 -8.97
N GLU A 130 3.02 12.74 -7.90
CA GLU A 130 3.49 12.48 -6.54
C GLU A 130 2.34 11.99 -5.65
N PHE A 131 2.69 11.28 -4.60
CA PHE A 131 1.77 10.83 -3.56
C PHE A 131 2.38 11.18 -2.21
N ASN A 132 1.72 12.06 -1.48
CA ASN A 132 2.18 12.54 -0.17
C ASN A 132 3.63 13.07 -0.22
N GLY A 133 3.97 13.83 -1.29
CA GLY A 133 5.28 14.46 -1.46
C GLY A 133 6.37 13.53 -1.97
N LYS A 134 6.06 12.26 -2.24
CA LYS A 134 6.99 11.31 -2.86
C LYS A 134 6.71 11.23 -4.36
N LYS A 135 7.73 11.44 -5.17
CA LYS A 135 7.64 11.29 -6.63
C LYS A 135 7.49 9.81 -6.98
N LEU A 136 6.63 9.51 -7.94
CA LEU A 136 6.31 8.13 -8.28
C LEU A 136 6.97 7.65 -9.57
N LEU A 137 7.18 8.56 -10.55
CA LEU A 137 7.55 8.20 -11.92
C LEU A 137 8.89 8.78 -12.37
N ASP A 138 9.59 9.51 -11.51
CA ASP A 138 10.86 10.17 -11.88
C ASP A 138 12.10 9.30 -11.68
N GLY A 139 11.95 8.15 -11.00
CA GLY A 139 13.04 7.21 -10.75
C GLY A 139 13.90 7.56 -9.54
N THR A 140 13.51 8.52 -8.71
CA THR A 140 14.29 8.88 -7.51
C THR A 140 14.22 7.82 -6.41
N GLU A 141 13.13 7.06 -6.33
CA GLU A 141 12.92 6.01 -5.32
C GLU A 141 13.49 4.67 -5.83
N THR A 142 14.83 4.58 -5.88
CA THR A 142 15.54 3.40 -6.43
C THR A 142 15.31 2.13 -5.62
N ASP A 143 15.05 2.26 -4.32
CA ASP A 143 14.78 1.12 -3.43
C ASP A 143 13.32 0.68 -3.49
N GLY A 144 12.49 1.42 -4.21
CA GLY A 144 11.06 1.15 -4.36
C GLY A 144 10.24 1.58 -3.15
N PHE A 145 8.94 1.46 -3.27
CA PHE A 145 7.96 1.82 -2.25
C PHE A 145 7.65 0.59 -1.40
N THR A 146 8.03 0.63 -0.13
CA THR A 146 7.87 -0.50 0.79
C THR A 146 6.66 -0.27 1.70
N PHE A 147 5.73 -1.24 1.69
CA PHE A 147 4.52 -1.24 2.50
C PHE A 147 4.60 -2.34 3.55
N GLN A 148 4.33 -2.00 4.81
CA GLN A 148 4.23 -2.99 5.91
C GLN A 148 2.81 -3.58 5.86
N ILE A 149 2.69 -4.78 5.27
CA ILE A 149 1.42 -5.45 4.99
C ILE A 149 1.05 -6.54 6.01
N GLY A 150 1.73 -6.54 7.16
CA GLY A 150 1.43 -7.49 8.24
C GLY A 150 1.82 -6.97 9.60
N ALA A 151 1.36 -7.64 10.65
CA ALA A 151 1.54 -7.21 12.05
C ALA A 151 2.96 -7.48 12.59
N ASN A 152 3.77 -8.28 11.88
CA ASN A 152 5.08 -8.73 12.38
C ASN A 152 6.21 -8.21 11.50
N ALA A 153 7.43 -8.27 12.02
CA ALA A 153 8.65 -7.90 11.29
C ALA A 153 8.76 -8.74 10.00
N SER A 154 9.35 -8.16 8.97
CA SER A 154 9.60 -8.79 7.66
C SER A 154 8.35 -9.11 6.84
N GLN A 155 7.18 -8.63 7.25
CA GLN A 155 5.93 -8.79 6.48
C GLN A 155 5.72 -7.54 5.62
N GLN A 156 6.60 -7.36 4.63
CA GLN A 156 6.65 -6.17 3.77
C GLN A 156 6.46 -6.55 2.31
N LEU A 157 5.93 -5.60 1.54
CA LEU A 157 5.82 -5.69 0.09
C LEU A 157 6.48 -4.45 -0.50
N THR A 158 7.51 -4.67 -1.33
CA THR A 158 8.18 -3.58 -2.04
C THR A 158 7.70 -3.55 -3.49
N VAL A 159 7.39 -2.37 -3.97
CA VAL A 159 6.89 -2.10 -5.32
C VAL A 159 7.87 -1.17 -6.01
N ASN A 160 8.47 -1.62 -7.09
CA ASN A 160 9.39 -0.80 -7.88
C ASN A 160 8.65 -0.18 -9.05
N ILE A 161 8.79 1.12 -9.19
CA ILE A 161 8.26 1.89 -10.32
C ILE A 161 9.49 2.48 -11.04
N ASP A 162 9.66 2.08 -12.27
CA ASP A 162 10.79 2.54 -13.09
C ASP A 162 10.54 3.99 -13.52
N SER A 163 11.63 4.72 -13.84
CA SER A 163 11.50 6.09 -14.37
C SER A 163 10.73 6.09 -15.68
N MET A 164 9.78 7.00 -15.81
CA MET A 164 8.91 7.17 -16.99
C MET A 164 9.13 8.54 -17.64
N SER A 165 10.30 9.15 -17.43
CA SER A 165 10.69 10.39 -18.11
C SER A 165 10.92 10.12 -19.61
N ALA A 166 10.85 11.14 -20.42
CA ALA A 166 11.09 11.03 -21.88
C ALA A 166 12.46 10.41 -22.18
N ASN A 167 13.47 10.79 -21.40
CA ASN A 167 14.82 10.23 -21.52
C ASN A 167 14.85 8.72 -21.19
N ALA A 168 14.24 8.33 -20.09
CA ALA A 168 14.20 6.91 -19.67
C ALA A 168 13.42 6.04 -20.65
N LEU A 169 12.41 6.62 -21.30
CA LEU A 169 11.61 5.95 -22.33
C LEU A 169 12.29 5.98 -23.70
N GLY A 170 13.34 6.80 -23.88
CA GLY A 170 14.09 6.91 -25.14
C GLY A 170 13.34 7.69 -26.23
N VAL A 171 12.48 8.62 -25.83
CA VAL A 171 11.69 9.44 -26.78
C VAL A 171 12.11 10.89 -26.79
N ASP A 172 13.11 11.27 -25.99
CA ASP A 172 13.60 12.66 -25.87
C ASP A 172 14.32 13.17 -27.12
N THR A 173 14.84 12.28 -27.96
CA THR A 173 15.69 12.61 -29.12
C THR A 173 14.96 12.48 -30.45
N LEU A 174 13.63 12.29 -30.42
CA LEU A 174 12.84 12.12 -31.65
C LEU A 174 12.84 13.40 -32.50
N ASN A 175 13.07 13.25 -33.80
CA ASN A 175 13.13 14.36 -34.73
C ASN A 175 12.49 13.98 -36.07
N VAL A 176 11.22 14.30 -36.20
CA VAL A 176 10.41 13.97 -37.39
C VAL A 176 10.74 14.86 -38.60
N LYS A 177 11.58 15.91 -38.43
CA LYS A 177 12.02 16.75 -39.55
C LYS A 177 13.20 16.20 -40.30
N ASP A 178 13.97 15.27 -39.70
CA ASP A 178 15.24 14.80 -40.27
C ASP A 178 15.34 13.28 -40.17
N PHE A 179 14.71 12.63 -41.12
CA PHE A 179 14.81 11.16 -41.24
C PHE A 179 16.11 10.69 -41.88
N ALA A 180 16.96 11.64 -42.35
CA ALA A 180 18.29 11.29 -42.84
C ALA A 180 19.27 10.99 -41.66
N THR A 181 19.12 11.77 -40.58
CA THR A 181 19.95 11.58 -39.38
C THR A 181 19.35 10.52 -38.45
N THR A 182 18.05 10.56 -38.25
CA THR A 182 17.35 9.58 -37.40
C THR A 182 16.28 8.89 -38.25
N PRO A 183 16.57 7.68 -38.75
CA PRO A 183 15.64 7.00 -39.68
C PRO A 183 14.23 6.81 -39.07
N PHE A 184 13.22 6.89 -39.93
CA PHE A 184 11.81 6.71 -39.55
C PHE A 184 11.59 5.46 -38.72
N ASP A 185 12.14 4.31 -39.19
CA ASP A 185 11.95 3.01 -38.54
C ASP A 185 12.50 3.01 -37.11
N THR A 186 13.66 3.67 -36.90
CA THR A 186 14.27 3.78 -35.56
C THR A 186 13.40 4.62 -34.62
N GLN A 187 12.86 5.73 -35.10
CA GLN A 187 11.99 6.60 -34.29
C GLN A 187 10.69 5.86 -33.91
N LEU A 188 10.09 5.16 -34.89
CA LEU A 188 8.86 4.38 -34.64
C LEU A 188 9.13 3.25 -33.64
N GLU A 189 10.26 2.54 -33.77
CA GLU A 189 10.66 1.46 -32.86
C GLU A 189 10.89 1.99 -31.44
N SER A 190 11.49 3.20 -31.30
CA SER A 190 11.67 3.84 -29.98
C SER A 190 10.33 4.09 -29.30
N ILE A 191 9.36 4.65 -30.04
CA ILE A 191 8.03 4.92 -29.50
C ILE A 191 7.32 3.60 -29.14
N ASP A 192 7.38 2.59 -30.01
CA ASP A 192 6.75 1.29 -29.74
C ASP A 192 7.37 0.64 -28.50
N THR A 193 8.70 0.77 -28.32
CA THR A 193 9.40 0.29 -27.11
C THR A 193 8.91 1.06 -25.86
N ALA A 194 8.77 2.39 -25.95
CA ALA A 194 8.25 3.20 -24.87
C ALA A 194 6.83 2.77 -24.47
N ILE A 195 5.95 2.58 -25.46
CA ILE A 195 4.57 2.11 -25.23
C ILE A 195 4.59 0.74 -24.51
N ASN A 196 5.46 -0.16 -24.94
CA ASN A 196 5.59 -1.48 -24.31
C ASN A 196 6.11 -1.36 -22.86
N ASN A 197 7.06 -0.48 -22.60
CA ASN A 197 7.61 -0.28 -21.24
C ASN A 197 6.52 0.28 -20.30
N VAL A 198 5.77 1.28 -20.74
CA VAL A 198 4.64 1.83 -19.96
C VAL A 198 3.59 0.73 -19.71
N SER A 199 3.27 -0.07 -20.73
CA SER A 199 2.29 -1.17 -20.60
C SER A 199 2.77 -2.23 -19.60
N LYS A 200 4.05 -2.60 -19.64
CA LYS A 200 4.66 -3.55 -18.69
C LYS A 200 4.59 -2.99 -17.26
N GLN A 201 4.90 -1.72 -17.08
CA GLN A 201 4.84 -1.09 -15.75
C GLN A 201 3.41 -1.08 -15.20
N ARG A 202 2.43 -0.74 -16.05
CA ARG A 202 1.01 -0.79 -15.68
C ARG A 202 0.59 -2.21 -15.28
N ALA A 203 1.02 -3.22 -16.03
CA ALA A 203 0.72 -4.63 -15.72
C ALA A 203 1.32 -5.05 -14.38
N LYS A 204 2.58 -4.62 -14.09
CA LYS A 204 3.22 -4.86 -12.78
C LYS A 204 2.39 -4.23 -11.65
N LEU A 205 1.96 -2.97 -11.82
CA LEU A 205 1.19 -2.25 -10.81
C LEU A 205 -0.17 -2.92 -10.57
N GLY A 206 -0.86 -3.33 -11.63
CA GLY A 206 -2.12 -4.07 -11.52
C GLY A 206 -1.96 -5.40 -10.77
N ALA A 207 -0.88 -6.13 -11.03
CA ALA A 207 -0.60 -7.37 -10.32
C ALA A 207 -0.35 -7.12 -8.83
N VAL A 208 0.35 -6.03 -8.48
CA VAL A 208 0.60 -5.66 -7.08
C VAL A 208 -0.71 -5.23 -6.41
N GLN A 209 -1.57 -4.47 -7.10
CA GLN A 209 -2.87 -4.08 -6.57
C GLN A 209 -3.69 -5.33 -6.20
N ASN A 210 -3.77 -6.31 -7.10
CA ASN A 210 -4.48 -7.57 -6.82
C ASN A 210 -3.90 -8.28 -5.59
N ARG A 211 -2.57 -8.31 -5.46
CA ARG A 211 -1.90 -8.90 -4.30
C ARG A 211 -2.29 -8.18 -3.00
N LEU A 212 -2.32 -6.85 -3.03
CA LEU A 212 -2.71 -6.05 -1.85
C LEU A 212 -4.17 -6.30 -1.47
N GLU A 213 -5.08 -6.42 -2.46
CA GLU A 213 -6.50 -6.73 -2.22
C GLU A 213 -6.66 -8.11 -1.55
N HIS A 214 -5.95 -9.12 -2.05
CA HIS A 214 -5.94 -10.44 -1.41
C HIS A 214 -5.33 -10.40 0.00
N THR A 215 -4.31 -9.58 0.19
CA THR A 215 -3.69 -9.38 1.52
C THR A 215 -4.71 -8.76 2.48
N ILE A 216 -5.44 -7.72 2.07
CA ILE A 216 -6.47 -7.06 2.90
C ILE A 216 -7.53 -8.09 3.32
N ASN A 217 -7.99 -8.92 2.39
CA ASN A 217 -8.98 -9.97 2.69
C ASN A 217 -8.44 -10.97 3.72
N ASN A 218 -7.20 -11.40 3.57
CA ASN A 218 -6.53 -12.31 4.51
C ASN A 218 -6.34 -11.68 5.89
N LEU A 219 -5.93 -10.39 5.93
CA LEU A 219 -5.77 -9.63 7.19
C LEU A 219 -7.11 -9.51 7.91
N GLY A 220 -8.19 -9.27 7.18
CA GLY A 220 -9.54 -9.20 7.73
C GLY A 220 -9.94 -10.53 8.39
N ALA A 221 -9.81 -11.64 7.67
CA ALA A 221 -10.12 -12.97 8.21
C ALA A 221 -9.24 -13.30 9.42
N SER A 222 -7.96 -12.96 9.38
CA SER A 222 -7.03 -13.19 10.49
C SER A 222 -7.41 -12.37 11.72
N SER A 223 -7.77 -11.10 11.54
CA SER A 223 -8.20 -10.20 12.61
C SER A 223 -9.50 -10.71 13.26
N GLU A 224 -10.45 -11.16 12.44
CA GLU A 224 -11.72 -11.73 12.90
C GLU A 224 -11.47 -12.98 13.75
N ASN A 225 -10.64 -13.89 13.27
CA ASN A 225 -10.29 -15.12 14.00
C ASN A 225 -9.59 -14.84 15.33
N LEU A 226 -8.69 -13.86 15.35
CA LEU A 226 -8.00 -13.45 16.60
C LEU A 226 -8.98 -12.78 17.56
N THR A 227 -9.93 -12.02 17.07
CA THR A 227 -10.96 -11.42 17.89
C THR A 227 -11.85 -12.46 18.54
N UNK A 228 -12.08 -13.36 17.81
CA UNK A 228 -12.68 -14.29 18.20
C UNK A 228 -12.14 -14.97 19.23
N ASN A 229 -11.04 -15.38 19.14
CA ASN A 229 -10.29 -16.09 20.16
C ASN A 229 -10.06 -15.22 21.41
N LEU A 230 -9.76 -13.94 21.23
CA LEU A 230 -9.60 -13.00 22.34
C LEU A 230 -10.86 -12.97 23.23
N VAL A 231 -12.03 -12.96 22.61
CA VAL A 231 -13.31 -12.99 23.33
C VAL A 231 -13.40 -14.27 24.15
N ARG A 232 -13.13 -15.43 23.56
CA ARG A 232 -13.19 -16.73 24.26
C ARG A 232 -12.24 -16.80 25.47
N TYR A 233 -11.08 -16.15 25.37
CA TYR A 233 -10.13 -16.14 26.50
C TYR A 233 -10.55 -15.17 27.62
N LYS A 234 -11.23 -14.09 27.29
CA LYS A 234 -11.44 -12.97 28.22
C LYS A 234 -12.86 -12.90 28.79
N THR A 235 -13.88 -13.42 28.10
CA THR A 235 -15.26 -13.34 28.58
C THR A 235 -15.63 -14.54 29.47
N VAL A 236 -16.65 -14.34 30.30
CA VAL A 236 -17.21 -15.35 31.21
C VAL A 236 -18.06 -16.35 30.41
#